data_eeaf25cf081a1c7173dbdf7c7ab1ec06
#
_entry.id   eeaf25cf081a1c7173dbdf7c7ab1ec06
#
_cell.length_a   1.000
_cell.length_b   1.000
_cell.length_c   1.000
_cell.angle_alpha   90.00
_cell.angle_beta   90.00
_cell.angle_gamma   90.00
#
_symmetry.space_group_name_H-M   'P 1'
#
loop_
_entity.id
_entity.type
_entity.pdbx_description
1 polymer ?
#
loop_
_entity_poly.entity_id
_entity_poly.type
_entity_poly.pdbx_seq_one_letter_code
_entity_poly.pdbx_strand_id
1 'polypeptide(L)'
;PTSTPSSAASDVYKRQAFGTPEYMRATQISGQLARFYGLPLRVSNACAANPPDAQAAWESAFSLWGCVTANANIVYHAAGWLEGGLCASYEKFIMDCETLQQVMAYLEPIGTTEEDLAVDAIRDVGPHNHFFGADHTQARYKTAFYQPFLSDWQNNEAWQEAGAFETPRRANVIWKKILEEFEPPPMEEAIREELSAFVERRKAEGGFETDF
;
A
#
# COMPACT_ATOMS: atom_id res chain seq x y z
N PRO A 1 -1.76 -40.71 -0.70
CA PRO A 1 -0.62 -39.90 -1.04
C PRO A 1 -0.04 -39.32 0.25
N THR A 2 1.14 -39.84 0.60
CA THR A 2 1.88 -39.30 1.74
C THR A 2 2.24 -37.85 1.43
N SER A 3 1.63 -36.91 2.13
CA SER A 3 2.01 -35.51 2.03
C SER A 3 3.47 -35.39 2.47
N THR A 4 4.31 -34.84 1.59
CA THR A 4 5.67 -34.48 1.98
C THR A 4 5.62 -33.46 3.12
N PRO A 5 6.64 -33.39 4.02
CA PRO A 5 6.67 -32.38 5.08
C PRO A 5 6.43 -30.93 4.57
N SER A 6 6.85 -30.64 3.34
CA SER A 6 6.60 -29.35 2.71
C SER A 6 5.13 -29.13 2.32
N SER A 7 4.39 -30.18 1.95
CA SER A 7 2.95 -30.06 1.65
C SER A 7 2.11 -29.98 2.93
N ALA A 8 2.51 -30.62 4.00
CA ALA A 8 1.87 -30.48 5.31
C ALA A 8 2.09 -29.07 5.88
N ALA A 9 3.30 -28.52 5.80
CA ALA A 9 3.57 -27.14 6.13
C ALA A 9 2.78 -26.17 5.25
N SER A 10 2.73 -26.41 3.93
CA SER A 10 1.93 -25.64 3.00
C SER A 10 0.43 -25.66 3.32
N ASP A 11 -0.12 -26.79 3.77
CA ASP A 11 -1.53 -26.90 4.15
C ASP A 11 -1.84 -26.13 5.45
N VAL A 12 -0.95 -26.17 6.43
CA VAL A 12 -1.06 -25.33 7.63
C VAL A 12 -0.97 -23.86 7.28
N TYR A 13 -0.03 -23.48 6.43
CA TYR A 13 0.20 -22.08 6.04
C TYR A 13 -0.84 -21.54 5.04
N LYS A 14 -1.43 -22.36 4.19
CA LYS A 14 -2.51 -21.95 3.27
C LYS A 14 -3.83 -21.63 3.96
N ARG A 15 -4.03 -22.09 5.18
CA ARG A 15 -5.22 -21.81 6.00
C ARG A 15 -5.04 -20.64 6.95
N GLN A 16 -3.88 -19.97 6.92
CA GLN A 16 -3.64 -18.80 7.73
C GLN A 16 -4.33 -17.59 7.13
N ALA A 17 -4.97 -16.82 8.01
CA ALA A 17 -5.44 -15.51 7.65
C ALA A 17 -4.25 -14.61 7.29
N PHE A 18 -4.42 -13.79 6.27
CA PHE A 18 -3.45 -12.76 5.93
C PHE A 18 -3.38 -11.70 7.06
N GLY A 19 -2.25 -11.04 7.22
CA GLY A 19 -2.07 -10.04 8.27
C GLY A 19 -1.81 -10.61 9.67
N THR A 20 -1.60 -11.93 9.79
CA THR A 20 -1.33 -12.60 11.07
C THR A 20 0.19 -12.71 11.36
N PRO A 21 0.59 -12.89 12.63
CA PRO A 21 1.99 -13.13 12.99
C PRO A 21 2.62 -14.33 12.28
N GLU A 22 1.85 -15.37 12.04
CA GLU A 22 2.29 -16.57 11.34
C GLU A 22 2.59 -16.27 9.88
N TYR A 23 1.71 -15.52 9.22
CA TYR A 23 1.90 -15.08 7.83
C TYR A 23 3.18 -14.24 7.70
N MET A 24 3.40 -13.30 8.60
CA MET A 24 4.60 -12.48 8.64
C MET A 24 5.87 -13.32 8.81
N ARG A 25 5.86 -14.28 9.78
CA ARG A 25 6.99 -15.22 10.00
C ARG A 25 7.28 -16.04 8.75
N ALA A 26 6.23 -16.61 8.13
CA ALA A 26 6.36 -17.39 6.91
C ALA A 26 6.97 -16.56 5.77
N THR A 27 6.55 -15.32 5.62
CA THR A 27 7.10 -14.37 4.64
C THR A 27 8.59 -14.12 4.88
N GLN A 28 9.00 -13.86 6.12
CA GLN A 28 10.40 -13.63 6.49
C GLN A 28 11.28 -14.88 6.27
N ILE A 29 10.79 -16.06 6.65
CA ILE A 29 11.50 -17.33 6.40
C ILE A 29 11.65 -17.57 4.92
N SER A 30 10.59 -17.36 4.13
CA SER A 30 10.62 -17.48 2.68
C SER A 30 11.64 -16.52 2.05
N GLY A 31 11.76 -15.29 2.59
CA GLY A 31 12.76 -14.32 2.16
C GLY A 31 14.20 -14.80 2.41
N GLN A 32 14.45 -15.38 3.57
CA GLN A 32 15.78 -15.96 3.88
C GLN A 32 16.11 -17.12 2.94
N LEU A 33 15.16 -18.03 2.71
CA LEU A 33 15.35 -19.17 1.80
C LEU A 33 15.54 -18.72 0.35
N ALA A 34 14.76 -17.75 -0.12
CA ALA A 34 14.90 -17.22 -1.46
C ALA A 34 16.32 -16.65 -1.69
N ARG A 35 16.83 -15.85 -0.75
CA ARG A 35 18.22 -15.34 -0.81
C ARG A 35 19.25 -16.45 -0.75
N PHE A 36 19.03 -17.46 0.08
CA PHE A 36 19.94 -18.61 0.17
C PHE A 36 20.05 -19.35 -1.17
N TYR A 37 18.92 -19.50 -1.89
CA TYR A 37 18.89 -20.17 -3.20
C TYR A 37 19.15 -19.23 -4.39
N GLY A 38 19.34 -17.94 -4.17
CA GLY A 38 19.51 -16.97 -5.27
C GLY A 38 18.24 -16.77 -6.11
N LEU A 39 17.05 -16.91 -5.51
CA LEU A 39 15.75 -16.80 -6.18
C LEU A 39 15.05 -15.48 -5.83
N PRO A 40 14.27 -14.90 -6.75
CA PRO A 40 13.41 -13.77 -6.42
C PRO A 40 12.26 -14.23 -5.52
N LEU A 41 11.85 -13.34 -4.60
CA LEU A 41 10.72 -13.55 -3.71
C LEU A 41 9.51 -12.71 -4.12
N ARG A 42 8.37 -13.36 -4.28
CA ARG A 42 7.06 -12.72 -4.40
C ARG A 42 6.25 -13.00 -3.12
N VAL A 43 5.68 -11.98 -2.56
CA VAL A 43 4.81 -12.04 -1.36
C VAL A 43 3.50 -11.30 -1.62
N SER A 44 2.59 -11.27 -0.65
CA SER A 44 1.26 -10.69 -0.79
C SER A 44 0.91 -9.76 0.37
N ASN A 45 0.10 -8.73 0.08
CA ASN A 45 -0.49 -7.81 1.07
C ASN A 45 -2.01 -7.99 1.20
N ALA A 46 -2.59 -9.10 0.76
CA ALA A 46 -4.00 -9.33 1.04
C ALA A 46 -4.27 -9.35 2.55
N CYS A 47 -5.45 -8.90 2.97
CA CYS A 47 -5.89 -8.97 4.37
C CYS A 47 -7.09 -9.90 4.52
N ALA A 48 -7.36 -10.37 5.73
CA ALA A 48 -8.48 -11.26 6.05
C ALA A 48 -9.77 -10.49 6.35
N ALA A 49 -9.67 -9.21 6.67
CA ALA A 49 -10.82 -8.37 7.03
C ALA A 49 -11.87 -8.32 5.90
N ASN A 50 -13.15 -8.26 6.29
CA ASN A 50 -14.27 -8.11 5.36
C ASN A 50 -14.52 -6.65 4.97
N PRO A 51 -14.62 -5.68 5.91
CA PRO A 51 -14.74 -4.27 5.58
C PRO A 51 -13.39 -3.56 5.55
N PRO A 52 -13.29 -2.41 4.85
CA PRO A 52 -12.10 -1.55 4.87
C PRO A 52 -12.04 -0.70 6.15
N ASP A 53 -11.90 -1.34 7.29
CA ASP A 53 -11.86 -0.73 8.63
C ASP A 53 -10.46 -0.78 9.27
N ALA A 54 -10.42 -0.59 10.58
CA ALA A 54 -9.19 -0.65 11.36
C ALA A 54 -8.49 -2.01 11.23
N GLN A 55 -9.26 -3.13 11.19
CA GLN A 55 -8.68 -4.46 11.01
C GLN A 55 -7.97 -4.57 9.66
N ALA A 56 -8.60 -4.15 8.59
CA ALA A 56 -8.00 -4.14 7.26
C ALA A 56 -6.71 -3.31 7.21
N ALA A 57 -6.69 -2.16 7.91
CA ALA A 57 -5.52 -1.29 7.96
C ALA A 57 -4.34 -1.94 8.69
N TRP A 58 -4.55 -2.47 9.91
CA TRP A 58 -3.41 -3.08 10.63
C TRP A 58 -2.94 -4.40 10.01
N GLU A 59 -3.82 -5.22 9.44
CA GLU A 59 -3.43 -6.44 8.74
C GLU A 59 -2.55 -6.12 7.52
N SER A 60 -2.90 -5.09 6.74
CA SER A 60 -2.07 -4.62 5.63
C SER A 60 -0.75 -4.02 6.09
N ALA A 61 -0.76 -3.13 7.08
CA ALA A 61 0.47 -2.55 7.59
C ALA A 61 1.44 -3.63 8.09
N PHE A 62 0.92 -4.63 8.80
CA PHE A 62 1.72 -5.73 9.32
C PHE A 62 2.25 -6.65 8.22
N SER A 63 1.42 -6.97 7.22
CA SER A 63 1.85 -7.75 6.06
C SER A 63 2.91 -7.03 5.24
N LEU A 64 2.74 -5.74 4.95
CA LEU A 64 3.72 -4.91 4.23
C LEU A 64 5.04 -4.82 4.98
N TRP A 65 5.00 -4.68 6.30
CA TRP A 65 6.21 -4.73 7.13
C TRP A 65 6.93 -6.06 7.02
N GLY A 66 6.18 -7.17 7.00
CA GLY A 66 6.70 -8.49 6.70
C GLY A 66 7.37 -8.60 5.35
N CYS A 67 6.76 -8.02 4.31
CA CYS A 67 7.30 -7.98 2.94
C CYS A 67 8.63 -7.21 2.87
N VAL A 68 8.69 -6.05 3.50
CA VAL A 68 9.90 -5.20 3.55
C VAL A 68 11.03 -5.90 4.29
N THR A 69 10.76 -6.42 5.48
CA THR A 69 11.79 -7.11 6.29
C THR A 69 12.23 -8.45 5.71
N ALA A 70 11.41 -9.06 4.87
CA ALA A 70 11.78 -10.23 4.07
C ALA A 70 12.64 -9.89 2.85
N ASN A 71 12.83 -8.62 2.51
CA ASN A 71 13.43 -8.13 1.27
C ASN A 71 12.73 -8.74 0.04
N ALA A 72 11.41 -8.64 -0.02
CA ALA A 72 10.63 -9.12 -1.14
C ALA A 72 10.93 -8.31 -2.42
N ASN A 73 11.04 -9.00 -3.55
CA ASN A 73 11.25 -8.36 -4.85
C ASN A 73 9.93 -7.83 -5.43
N ILE A 74 8.82 -8.52 -5.14
CA ILE A 74 7.48 -8.16 -5.60
C ILE A 74 6.49 -8.35 -4.46
N VAL A 75 5.67 -7.33 -4.20
CA VAL A 75 4.49 -7.44 -3.34
C VAL A 75 3.26 -7.56 -4.22
N TYR A 76 2.71 -8.76 -4.30
CA TYR A 76 1.49 -9.05 -5.03
C TYR A 76 0.26 -8.68 -4.19
N HIS A 77 -0.86 -8.35 -4.83
CA HIS A 77 -2.04 -7.86 -4.13
C HIS A 77 -1.72 -6.68 -3.18
N ALA A 78 -0.87 -5.77 -3.64
CA ALA A 78 -0.32 -4.70 -2.80
C ALA A 78 -1.40 -3.76 -2.27
N ALA A 79 -2.52 -3.59 -2.98
CA ALA A 79 -3.60 -2.69 -2.60
C ALA A 79 -4.99 -3.24 -2.96
N GLY A 80 -5.98 -2.93 -2.12
CA GLY A 80 -7.41 -3.09 -2.39
C GLY A 80 -8.03 -4.43 -2.04
N TRP A 81 -7.27 -5.43 -1.61
CA TRP A 81 -7.76 -6.78 -1.39
C TRP A 81 -8.26 -7.03 0.03
N LEU A 82 -9.45 -7.64 0.13
CA LEU A 82 -10.17 -8.05 1.32
C LEU A 82 -10.47 -9.55 1.26
N GLU A 83 -11.00 -10.13 2.34
CA GLU A 83 -11.41 -11.54 2.44
C GLU A 83 -10.34 -12.54 1.97
N GLY A 84 -9.09 -12.31 2.34
CA GLY A 84 -8.00 -13.20 1.91
C GLY A 84 -7.72 -13.17 0.41
N GLY A 85 -8.16 -12.14 -0.30
CA GLY A 85 -8.00 -11.97 -1.74
C GLY A 85 -9.21 -12.40 -2.57
N LEU A 86 -10.36 -12.63 -1.93
CA LEU A 86 -11.61 -12.99 -2.63
C LEU A 86 -12.42 -11.75 -3.04
N CYS A 87 -12.22 -10.62 -2.37
CA CYS A 87 -12.92 -9.38 -2.62
C CYS A 87 -11.96 -8.22 -2.81
N ALA A 88 -12.35 -7.22 -3.59
CA ALA A 88 -11.62 -5.96 -3.75
C ALA A 88 -12.53 -4.77 -3.44
N SER A 89 -11.95 -3.72 -2.84
CA SER A 89 -12.64 -2.47 -2.51
C SER A 89 -11.82 -1.28 -3.00
N TYR A 90 -12.49 -0.32 -3.61
CA TYR A 90 -11.86 0.94 -4.01
C TYR A 90 -11.39 1.75 -2.82
N GLU A 91 -12.15 1.78 -1.72
CA GLU A 91 -11.76 2.44 -0.47
C GLU A 91 -10.49 1.79 0.09
N LYS A 92 -10.47 0.47 0.16
CA LYS A 92 -9.28 -0.28 0.61
C LYS A 92 -8.08 -0.02 -0.29
N PHE A 93 -8.28 0.08 -1.60
CA PHE A 93 -7.21 0.42 -2.55
C PHE A 93 -6.56 1.76 -2.21
N ILE A 94 -7.36 2.80 -1.98
CA ILE A 94 -6.86 4.13 -1.62
C ILE A 94 -6.16 4.10 -0.25
N MET A 95 -6.71 3.37 0.74
CA MET A 95 -6.10 3.22 2.06
C MET A 95 -4.74 2.52 1.98
N ASP A 96 -4.64 1.47 1.16
CA ASP A 96 -3.37 0.75 0.96
C ASP A 96 -2.34 1.60 0.21
N CYS A 97 -2.77 2.41 -0.76
CA CYS A 97 -1.88 3.36 -1.44
C CYS A 97 -1.24 4.36 -0.45
N GLU A 98 -2.00 4.87 0.51
CA GLU A 98 -1.46 5.70 1.59
C GLU A 98 -0.41 4.94 2.40
N THR A 99 -0.73 3.70 2.82
CA THR A 99 0.19 2.86 3.58
C THR A 99 1.46 2.53 2.81
N LEU A 100 1.34 2.24 1.50
CA LEU A 100 2.48 1.99 0.63
C LEU A 100 3.39 3.22 0.49
N GLN A 101 2.81 4.41 0.34
CA GLN A 101 3.58 5.65 0.29
C GLN A 101 4.32 5.92 1.61
N GLN A 102 3.69 5.67 2.76
CA GLN A 102 4.34 5.77 4.07
C GLN A 102 5.51 4.80 4.19
N VAL A 103 5.34 3.55 3.76
CA VAL A 103 6.42 2.56 3.76
C VAL A 103 7.56 2.99 2.83
N MET A 104 7.25 3.49 1.63
CA MET A 104 8.28 3.99 0.70
C MET A 104 9.05 5.17 1.29
N ALA A 105 8.35 6.15 1.87
CA ALA A 105 9.00 7.29 2.53
C ALA A 105 9.88 6.85 3.71
N TYR A 106 9.44 5.85 4.48
CA TYR A 106 10.25 5.27 5.55
C TYR A 106 11.55 4.60 5.06
N LEU A 107 11.52 4.02 3.86
CA LEU A 107 12.67 3.33 3.27
C LEU A 107 13.67 4.28 2.59
N GLU A 108 13.34 5.56 2.46
CA GLU A 108 14.28 6.55 1.96
C GLU A 108 15.48 6.67 2.90
N PRO A 109 16.70 6.72 2.37
CA PRO A 109 17.89 6.89 3.19
C PRO A 109 17.86 8.21 3.97
N ILE A 110 18.29 8.17 5.22
CA ILE A 110 18.49 9.39 6.02
C ILE A 110 19.64 10.19 5.41
N GLY A 111 19.38 11.46 5.08
CA GLY A 111 20.40 12.38 4.61
C GLY A 111 21.47 12.62 5.68
N THR A 112 22.73 12.70 5.25
CA THR A 112 23.89 12.90 6.14
C THR A 112 24.81 14.03 5.68
N THR A 113 24.32 14.92 4.83
CA THR A 113 25.06 16.12 4.43
C THR A 113 25.17 17.10 5.60
N GLU A 114 26.06 18.04 5.52
CA GLU A 114 26.16 19.13 6.53
C GLU A 114 24.83 19.86 6.71
N GLU A 115 24.12 20.03 5.61
CA GLU A 115 22.81 20.66 5.60
C GLU A 115 21.72 19.77 6.26
N ASP A 116 21.77 18.46 6.08
CA ASP A 116 20.86 17.51 6.74
C ASP A 116 21.13 17.45 8.25
N LEU A 117 22.39 17.48 8.64
CA LEU A 117 22.79 17.46 10.04
C LEU A 117 22.50 18.79 10.77
N ALA A 118 22.41 19.89 10.03
CA ALA A 118 22.02 21.22 10.51
C ALA A 118 22.84 21.73 11.72
N VAL A 119 24.11 21.32 11.86
CA VAL A 119 24.95 21.63 13.01
C VAL A 119 25.14 23.14 13.17
N ASP A 120 25.30 23.88 12.07
CA ASP A 120 25.45 25.33 12.12
C ASP A 120 24.15 26.02 12.57
N ALA A 121 23.00 25.59 12.08
CA ALA A 121 21.71 26.10 12.53
C ALA A 121 21.47 25.83 14.03
N ILE A 122 21.90 24.67 14.54
CA ILE A 122 21.84 24.34 15.97
C ILE A 122 22.74 25.26 16.78
N ARG A 123 23.95 25.55 16.28
CA ARG A 123 24.90 26.46 16.93
C ARG A 123 24.39 27.91 16.98
N ASP A 124 23.84 28.39 15.86
CA ASP A 124 23.35 29.74 15.71
C ASP A 124 22.12 30.04 16.59
N VAL A 125 21.20 29.05 16.67
CA VAL A 125 20.02 29.15 17.53
C VAL A 125 20.41 29.10 19.02
N GLY A 126 21.36 28.24 19.38
CA GLY A 126 21.85 28.10 20.75
C GLY A 126 20.82 27.52 21.74
N PRO A 127 21.21 27.28 22.99
CA PRO A 127 20.36 26.68 24.01
C PRO A 127 19.22 27.66 24.42
N HIS A 128 18.07 27.10 24.77
CA HIS A 128 16.85 27.79 25.23
C HIS A 128 16.12 28.65 24.19
N ASN A 129 16.58 28.70 22.95
CA ASN A 129 15.92 29.36 21.85
C ASN A 129 15.11 28.38 20.97
N HIS A 130 14.33 28.89 20.04
CA HIS A 130 13.51 28.09 19.12
C HIS A 130 13.96 28.27 17.66
N PHE A 131 13.73 27.26 16.84
CA PHE A 131 14.19 27.21 15.46
C PHE A 131 13.28 27.92 14.45
N PHE A 132 12.16 28.52 14.86
CA PHE A 132 11.20 29.14 13.93
C PHE A 132 11.79 30.18 12.99
N GLY A 133 12.77 30.97 13.47
CA GLY A 133 13.43 32.01 12.69
C GLY A 133 14.68 31.54 11.95
N ALA A 134 15.11 30.29 12.11
CA ALA A 134 16.30 29.78 11.45
C ALA A 134 16.05 29.57 9.95
N ASP A 135 16.95 30.04 9.10
CA ASP A 135 16.84 29.86 7.63
C ASP A 135 16.70 28.41 7.23
N HIS A 136 17.42 27.52 7.89
CA HIS A 136 17.31 26.07 7.69
C HIS A 136 15.88 25.56 7.89
N THR A 137 15.19 25.98 8.95
CA THR A 137 13.80 25.62 9.23
C THR A 137 12.86 26.24 8.20
N GLN A 138 13.04 27.52 7.87
CA GLN A 138 12.20 28.23 6.91
C GLN A 138 12.25 27.60 5.52
N ALA A 139 13.42 27.10 5.12
CA ALA A 139 13.57 26.40 3.84
C ALA A 139 12.87 25.05 3.78
N ARG A 140 12.62 24.39 4.93
CA ARG A 140 12.22 22.97 4.99
C ARG A 140 10.89 22.68 5.64
N TYR A 141 10.29 23.59 6.41
CA TYR A 141 9.11 23.28 7.22
C TYR A 141 7.90 22.78 6.42
N LYS A 142 7.84 23.07 5.10
CA LYS A 142 6.79 22.60 4.21
C LYS A 142 7.08 21.24 3.57
N THR A 143 8.32 20.82 3.51
CA THR A 143 8.77 19.66 2.72
C THR A 143 9.51 18.61 3.53
N ALA A 144 9.92 18.92 4.76
CA ALA A 144 10.72 18.03 5.61
C ALA A 144 9.96 16.80 6.10
N PHE A 145 8.62 16.86 6.11
CA PHE A 145 7.79 15.77 6.61
C PHE A 145 6.94 15.18 5.49
N TYR A 146 6.71 13.89 5.56
CA TYR A 146 5.78 13.20 4.69
C TYR A 146 4.42 13.91 4.66
N GLN A 147 3.89 14.11 3.46
CA GLN A 147 2.58 14.74 3.26
C GLN A 147 1.57 13.65 2.85
N PRO A 148 0.66 13.24 3.74
CA PRO A 148 -0.34 12.25 3.42
C PRO A 148 -1.36 12.81 2.43
N PHE A 149 -1.91 11.95 1.58
CA PHE A 149 -3.02 12.33 0.72
C PHE A 149 -4.38 11.86 1.27
N LEU A 150 -4.38 10.90 2.20
CA LEU A 150 -5.59 10.35 2.83
C LEU A 150 -5.65 10.61 4.34
N SER A 151 -4.52 10.49 5.06
CA SER A 151 -4.48 10.67 6.51
C SER A 151 -4.82 12.11 6.89
N ASP A 152 -5.56 12.29 7.97
CA ASP A 152 -5.99 13.59 8.47
C ASP A 152 -5.30 13.88 9.80
N TRP A 153 -4.55 14.97 9.86
CA TRP A 153 -3.79 15.41 11.02
C TRP A 153 -4.35 16.70 11.65
N GLN A 154 -5.58 17.06 11.26
CA GLN A 154 -6.25 18.21 11.85
C GLN A 154 -6.57 17.95 13.34
N ASN A 155 -6.70 19.04 14.11
CA ASN A 155 -7.22 18.92 15.45
C ASN A 155 -8.72 18.55 15.43
N ASN A 156 -9.29 18.16 16.57
CA ASN A 156 -10.65 17.66 16.64
C ASN A 156 -11.70 18.68 16.17
N GLU A 157 -11.51 19.96 16.48
CA GLU A 157 -12.42 21.02 16.09
C GLU A 157 -12.46 21.18 14.57
N ALA A 158 -11.29 21.32 13.94
CA ALA A 158 -11.18 21.44 12.50
C ALA A 158 -11.68 20.18 11.76
N TRP A 159 -11.42 19.00 12.30
CA TRP A 159 -11.94 17.75 11.75
C TRP A 159 -13.48 17.69 11.81
N GLN A 160 -14.10 18.13 12.91
CA GLN A 160 -15.56 18.22 13.02
C GLN A 160 -16.16 19.24 12.05
N GLU A 161 -15.56 20.41 11.92
CA GLU A 161 -15.97 21.43 10.97
C GLU A 161 -15.86 20.96 9.51
N ALA A 162 -14.85 20.14 9.19
CA ALA A 162 -14.67 19.50 7.88
C ALA A 162 -15.65 18.34 7.61
N GLY A 163 -16.55 18.02 8.56
CA GLY A 163 -17.59 17.01 8.40
C GLY A 163 -17.32 15.67 9.08
N ALA A 164 -16.29 15.57 9.91
CA ALA A 164 -15.94 14.40 10.73
C ALA A 164 -15.87 13.09 9.91
N PHE A 165 -15.25 13.14 8.73
CA PHE A 165 -15.20 12.00 7.81
C PHE A 165 -14.18 10.97 8.27
N GLU A 166 -14.64 9.75 8.50
CA GLU A 166 -13.78 8.59 8.72
C GLU A 166 -12.97 8.24 7.46
N THR A 167 -11.87 7.53 7.66
CA THR A 167 -10.91 7.19 6.57
C THR A 167 -11.56 6.53 5.36
N PRO A 168 -12.45 5.53 5.48
CA PRO A 168 -13.09 4.93 4.31
C PRO A 168 -13.95 5.93 3.53
N ARG A 169 -14.60 6.88 4.22
CA ARG A 169 -15.40 7.91 3.57
C ARG A 169 -14.54 8.92 2.81
N ARG A 170 -13.38 9.30 3.35
CA ARG A 170 -12.42 10.13 2.61
C ARG A 170 -11.88 9.40 1.39
N ALA A 171 -11.53 8.13 1.55
CA ALA A 171 -11.09 7.27 0.45
C ALA A 171 -12.15 7.16 -0.67
N ASN A 172 -13.44 7.05 -0.29
CA ASN A 172 -14.55 7.03 -1.25
C ASN A 172 -14.63 8.31 -2.10
N VAL A 173 -14.43 9.46 -1.50
CA VAL A 173 -14.39 10.73 -2.25
C VAL A 173 -13.22 10.75 -3.25
N ILE A 174 -12.05 10.28 -2.82
CA ILE A 174 -10.84 10.28 -3.66
C ILE A 174 -11.01 9.38 -4.89
N TRP A 175 -11.41 8.11 -4.70
CA TRP A 175 -11.49 7.20 -5.84
C TRP A 175 -12.61 7.60 -6.82
N LYS A 176 -13.71 8.15 -6.35
CA LYS A 176 -14.77 8.67 -7.22
C LYS A 176 -14.27 9.81 -8.07
N LYS A 177 -13.53 10.74 -7.49
CA LYS A 177 -12.92 11.84 -8.22
C LYS A 177 -11.93 11.34 -9.27
N ILE A 178 -11.08 10.36 -8.94
CA ILE A 178 -10.14 9.76 -9.90
C ILE A 178 -10.87 9.14 -11.10
N LEU A 179 -12.00 8.45 -10.86
CA LEU A 179 -12.79 7.87 -11.95
C LEU A 179 -13.53 8.92 -12.78
N GLU A 180 -14.00 10.01 -12.16
CA GLU A 180 -14.65 11.13 -12.87
C GLU A 180 -13.65 11.88 -13.77
N GLU A 181 -12.42 12.04 -13.32
CA GLU A 181 -11.34 12.72 -14.05
C GLU A 181 -10.60 11.78 -15.03
N PHE A 182 -10.98 10.50 -15.10
CA PHE A 182 -10.30 9.54 -15.97
C PHE A 182 -10.56 9.82 -17.44
N GLU A 183 -9.49 10.08 -18.17
CA GLU A 183 -9.49 10.17 -19.63
C GLU A 183 -8.88 8.89 -20.22
N PRO A 184 -9.59 8.17 -21.10
CA PRO A 184 -9.04 6.99 -21.76
C PRO A 184 -7.76 7.34 -22.55
N PRO A 185 -6.74 6.48 -22.52
CA PRO A 185 -5.56 6.68 -23.36
C PRO A 185 -5.94 6.87 -24.83
N PRO A 186 -5.25 7.75 -25.57
CA PRO A 186 -5.53 7.96 -26.99
C PRO A 186 -5.34 6.64 -27.76
N MET A 187 -6.33 6.30 -28.56
CA MET A 187 -6.34 5.13 -29.43
C MET A 187 -6.94 5.52 -30.77
N GLU A 188 -6.35 5.06 -31.87
CA GLU A 188 -6.92 5.26 -33.20
C GLU A 188 -8.33 4.67 -33.27
N GLU A 189 -9.28 5.40 -33.86
CA GLU A 189 -10.68 5.01 -33.89
C GLU A 189 -10.90 3.66 -34.60
N ALA A 190 -10.18 3.41 -35.69
CA ALA A 190 -10.22 2.14 -36.40
C ALA A 190 -9.83 0.94 -35.52
N ILE A 191 -8.79 1.09 -34.68
CA ILE A 191 -8.36 0.07 -33.73
C ILE A 191 -9.41 -0.15 -32.64
N ARG A 192 -10.01 0.93 -32.14
CA ARG A 192 -11.09 0.88 -31.14
C ARG A 192 -12.31 0.14 -31.67
N GLU A 193 -12.74 0.44 -32.90
CA GLU A 193 -13.85 -0.24 -33.54
C GLU A 193 -13.57 -1.72 -33.75
N GLU A 194 -12.36 -2.10 -34.20
CA GLU A 194 -11.96 -3.50 -34.38
C GLU A 194 -11.95 -4.26 -33.06
N LEU A 195 -11.38 -3.68 -31.99
CA LEU A 195 -11.39 -4.28 -30.66
C LEU A 195 -12.81 -4.45 -30.12
N SER A 196 -13.67 -3.45 -30.29
CA SER A 196 -15.06 -3.51 -29.86
C SER A 196 -15.83 -4.60 -30.60
N ALA A 197 -15.68 -4.69 -31.92
CA ALA A 197 -16.27 -5.74 -32.73
C ALA A 197 -15.77 -7.14 -32.32
N PHE A 198 -14.47 -7.26 -32.01
CA PHE A 198 -13.90 -8.51 -31.48
C PHE A 198 -14.53 -8.91 -30.14
N VAL A 199 -14.64 -7.98 -29.20
CA VAL A 199 -15.23 -8.24 -27.87
C VAL A 199 -16.70 -8.66 -28.00
N GLU A 200 -17.50 -7.96 -28.80
CA GLU A 200 -18.93 -8.30 -28.99
C GLU A 200 -19.08 -9.68 -29.68
N ARG A 201 -18.24 -10.01 -30.64
CA ARG A 201 -18.22 -11.33 -31.25
C ARG A 201 -17.91 -12.43 -30.22
N ARG A 202 -16.88 -12.20 -29.39
CA ARG A 202 -16.49 -13.16 -28.32
C ARG A 202 -17.59 -13.33 -27.27
N LYS A 203 -18.28 -12.26 -26.89
CA LYS A 203 -19.44 -12.33 -26.00
C LYS A 203 -20.60 -13.14 -26.62
N ALA A 204 -20.87 -12.93 -27.92
CA ALA A 204 -21.93 -13.64 -28.63
C ALA A 204 -21.63 -15.14 -28.84
N GLU A 205 -20.36 -15.51 -29.00
CA GLU A 205 -19.90 -16.92 -29.07
C GLU A 205 -20.10 -17.67 -27.74
N GLY A 206 -20.34 -16.97 -26.65
CA GLY A 206 -20.39 -17.51 -25.29
C GLY A 206 -19.01 -17.65 -24.67
N GLY A 207 -18.94 -17.52 -23.33
CA GLY A 207 -17.73 -17.78 -22.56
C GLY A 207 -17.46 -19.30 -22.46
N PHE A 208 -16.29 -19.67 -21.94
CA PHE A 208 -16.07 -21.02 -21.45
C PHE A 208 -17.09 -21.32 -20.36
N GLU A 209 -17.64 -22.57 -20.36
CA GLU A 209 -18.37 -23.08 -19.20
C GLU A 209 -17.43 -22.91 -17.99
N THR A 210 -17.86 -22.11 -17.03
CA THR A 210 -17.16 -22.02 -15.76
C THR A 210 -17.57 -23.20 -14.92
N ASP A 211 -16.61 -23.99 -14.46
CA ASP A 211 -16.81 -25.11 -13.51
C ASP A 211 -17.22 -24.61 -12.11
N PHE A 212 -18.19 -23.69 -12.01
CA PHE A 212 -18.76 -23.18 -10.76
C PHE A 212 -20.27 -23.32 -10.75
#